data_f9570adb0d408219aa8a546b3ffc10a8
#
_entry.id   f9570adb0d408219aa8a546b3ffc10a8
#
_cell.length_a   1.000
_cell.length_b   1.000
_cell.length_c   1.000
_cell.angle_alpha   90.00
_cell.angle_beta   90.00
_cell.angle_gamma   90.00
#
_symmetry.space_group_name_H-M   'P 1'
#
loop_
_entity.id
_entity.type
_entity.pdbx_description
1 polymer ?
#
loop_
_entity_poly.entity_id
_entity_poly.type
_entity_poly.pdbx_seq_one_letter_code
_entity_poly.pdbx_strand_id
1 'polypeptide(L)'
;MDAIELDKRNFGQIYWATLKREHIILFTFFSWNDYNIIYVKIARFIFLIVTDMAMNVIFFSDDSMHKLYLNYGEYDFVQQIPQIIYSTAISQLLEVFICFLSLTDKYFYEIKSLKNDTHRNNIIFRIFRCIKIKLIIFFVFTFILFAFYWYFVSAFCAVYQNTQTTYIKDSVSSYLTGLLYPLALYIIPASLRMLSFLDSKKKRLKIIYKLSDIIPFF
;
A
#
# COMPACT_ATOMS: atom_id res chain seq x y z
N MET A 1 -31.57 0.06 -7.28
CA MET A 1 -31.21 -1.01 -6.33
C MET A 1 -29.97 -0.56 -5.60
N ASP A 2 -30.00 -0.51 -4.27
CA ASP A 2 -28.84 -0.11 -3.47
C ASP A 2 -27.78 -1.20 -3.50
N ALA A 3 -26.50 -0.81 -3.54
CA ALA A 3 -25.36 -1.75 -3.56
C ALA A 3 -25.39 -2.76 -2.41
N ILE A 4 -25.96 -2.36 -1.27
CA ILE A 4 -26.14 -3.21 -0.07
C ILE A 4 -27.13 -4.35 -0.33
N GLU A 5 -28.20 -4.10 -1.08
CA GLU A 5 -29.23 -5.12 -1.38
C GLU A 5 -28.73 -6.17 -2.39
N LEU A 6 -27.74 -5.80 -3.20
CA LEU A 6 -27.12 -6.68 -4.20
C LEU A 6 -25.98 -7.53 -3.62
N ASP A 7 -25.37 -7.10 -2.50
CA ASP A 7 -24.24 -7.81 -1.90
C ASP A 7 -24.72 -8.94 -0.98
N LYS A 8 -24.74 -10.16 -1.51
CA LYS A 8 -25.16 -11.37 -0.78
C LYS A 8 -23.97 -12.19 -0.25
N ARG A 9 -22.77 -11.63 -0.23
CA ARG A 9 -21.57 -12.33 0.20
C ARG A 9 -21.59 -12.58 1.71
N ASN A 10 -21.05 -13.74 2.13
CA ASN A 10 -20.79 -14.03 3.54
C ASN A 10 -19.50 -13.36 4.02
N PHE A 11 -19.26 -13.38 5.34
CA PHE A 11 -18.09 -12.77 5.97
C PHE A 11 -16.77 -13.23 5.32
N GLY A 12 -16.59 -14.54 5.16
CA GLY A 12 -15.36 -15.09 4.58
C GLY A 12 -15.12 -14.64 3.14
N GLN A 13 -16.19 -14.52 2.34
CA GLN A 13 -16.10 -14.02 0.98
C GLN A 13 -15.75 -12.52 0.91
N ILE A 14 -16.30 -11.73 1.84
CA ILE A 14 -15.98 -10.30 1.94
C ILE A 14 -14.54 -10.11 2.39
N TYR A 15 -14.13 -10.78 3.47
CA TYR A 15 -12.78 -10.74 4.00
C TYR A 15 -11.76 -11.14 2.93
N TRP A 16 -11.98 -12.26 2.25
CA TRP A 16 -11.09 -12.75 1.20
C TRP A 16 -11.01 -11.82 -0.01
N ALA A 17 -12.14 -11.21 -0.39
CA ALA A 17 -12.18 -10.23 -1.48
C ALA A 17 -11.42 -8.95 -1.11
N THR A 18 -11.57 -8.47 0.13
CA THR A 18 -10.81 -7.32 0.65
C THR A 18 -9.33 -7.63 0.71
N LEU A 19 -8.97 -8.80 1.25
CA LEU A 19 -7.59 -9.24 1.35
C LEU A 19 -6.89 -9.32 -0.02
N LYS A 20 -7.55 -9.91 -1.03
CA LYS A 20 -7.00 -9.97 -2.40
C LYS A 20 -6.81 -8.59 -3.04
N ARG A 21 -7.63 -7.63 -2.68
CA ARG A 21 -7.59 -6.28 -3.26
C ARG A 21 -6.52 -5.41 -2.62
N GLU A 22 -6.35 -5.51 -1.31
CA GLU A 22 -5.54 -4.57 -0.54
C GLU A 22 -4.18 -5.14 -0.14
N HIS A 23 -4.09 -6.44 0.17
CA HIS A 23 -2.83 -7.04 0.61
C HIS A 23 -1.82 -7.11 -0.54
N ILE A 24 -0.69 -6.43 -0.39
CA ILE A 24 0.28 -6.19 -1.48
C ILE A 24 0.71 -7.47 -2.22
N ILE A 25 1.01 -8.56 -1.51
CA ILE A 25 1.41 -9.83 -2.13
C ILE A 25 0.24 -10.44 -2.90
N LEU A 26 -0.95 -10.52 -2.26
CA LEU A 26 -2.11 -11.13 -2.89
C LEU A 26 -2.60 -10.31 -4.09
N PHE A 27 -2.58 -9.00 -3.97
CA PHE A 27 -2.91 -8.11 -5.07
C PHE A 27 -1.92 -8.27 -6.25
N THR A 28 -0.63 -8.35 -5.96
CA THR A 28 0.39 -8.42 -7.01
C THR A 28 0.39 -9.77 -7.72
N PHE A 29 0.31 -10.89 -6.99
CA PHE A 29 0.54 -12.21 -7.55
C PHE A 29 -0.73 -13.06 -7.74
N PHE A 30 -1.82 -12.78 -7.02
CA PHE A 30 -3.03 -13.59 -7.02
C PHE A 30 -4.30 -12.87 -7.46
N SER A 31 -4.24 -11.57 -7.74
CA SER A 31 -5.38 -10.81 -8.28
C SER A 31 -5.26 -10.70 -9.80
N TRP A 32 -5.92 -11.60 -10.52
CA TRP A 32 -5.82 -11.69 -11.98
C TRP A 32 -7.01 -11.04 -12.71
N ASN A 33 -8.08 -10.73 -11.98
CA ASN A 33 -9.34 -10.23 -12.56
C ASN A 33 -9.45 -8.70 -12.51
N ASP A 34 -8.34 -8.00 -12.28
CA ASP A 34 -8.29 -6.55 -12.33
C ASP A 34 -7.73 -6.05 -13.67
N TYR A 35 -7.93 -4.77 -13.95
CA TYR A 35 -7.45 -4.13 -15.17
C TYR A 35 -6.07 -3.47 -15.00
N ASN A 36 -5.28 -3.89 -14.01
CA ASN A 36 -3.94 -3.39 -13.81
C ASN A 36 -2.90 -4.22 -14.57
N ILE A 37 -1.87 -3.56 -15.04
CA ILE A 37 -0.76 -4.20 -15.76
C ILE A 37 0.10 -4.95 -14.74
N ILE A 38 0.29 -6.27 -14.93
CA ILE A 38 1.05 -7.13 -14.01
C ILE A 38 2.48 -6.62 -13.76
N TYR A 39 3.17 -6.13 -14.77
CA TYR A 39 4.53 -5.57 -14.63
C TYR A 39 4.56 -4.33 -13.73
N VAL A 40 3.51 -3.50 -13.78
CA VAL A 40 3.37 -2.32 -12.92
C VAL A 40 3.11 -2.74 -11.46
N LYS A 41 2.31 -3.78 -11.23
CA LYS A 41 2.10 -4.35 -9.90
C LYS A 41 3.39 -4.89 -9.30
N ILE A 42 4.18 -5.64 -10.08
CA ILE A 42 5.48 -6.18 -9.64
C ILE A 42 6.45 -5.03 -9.34
N ALA A 43 6.55 -4.03 -10.23
CA ALA A 43 7.39 -2.86 -10.00
C ALA A 43 7.00 -2.11 -8.72
N ARG A 44 5.68 -1.90 -8.49
CA ARG A 44 5.16 -1.34 -7.24
C ARG A 44 5.57 -2.17 -6.03
N PHE A 45 5.39 -3.48 -6.09
CA PHE A 45 5.74 -4.39 -4.99
C PHE A 45 7.23 -4.28 -4.62
N ILE A 46 8.12 -4.35 -5.60
CA ILE A 46 9.57 -4.21 -5.37
C ILE A 46 9.89 -2.83 -4.80
N PHE A 47 9.28 -1.78 -5.36
CA PHE A 47 9.51 -0.42 -4.90
C PHE A 47 9.07 -0.22 -3.44
N LEU A 48 7.95 -0.79 -3.01
CA LEU A 48 7.47 -0.69 -1.64
C LEU A 48 8.41 -1.40 -0.64
N ILE A 49 8.94 -2.57 -0.99
CA ILE A 49 9.96 -3.24 -0.17
C ILE A 49 11.18 -2.35 0.02
N VAL A 50 11.70 -1.79 -1.08
CA VAL A 50 12.89 -0.94 -1.04
C VAL A 50 12.63 0.35 -0.26
N THR A 51 11.43 0.92 -0.40
CA THR A 51 11.00 2.10 0.36
C THR A 51 10.98 1.82 1.86
N ASP A 52 10.36 0.73 2.28
CA ASP A 52 10.29 0.36 3.69
C ASP A 52 11.68 0.15 4.30
N MET A 53 12.56 -0.58 3.59
CA MET A 53 13.95 -0.75 4.01
C MET A 53 14.72 0.58 4.09
N ALA A 54 14.54 1.47 3.12
CA ALA A 54 15.23 2.76 3.09
C ALA A 54 14.71 3.71 4.18
N MET A 55 13.41 3.74 4.43
CA MET A 55 12.83 4.59 5.46
C MET A 55 13.29 4.22 6.86
N ASN A 56 13.49 2.94 7.14
CA ASN A 56 14.09 2.51 8.40
C ASN A 56 15.47 3.12 8.63
N VAL A 57 16.30 3.26 7.57
CA VAL A 57 17.61 3.89 7.66
C VAL A 57 17.53 5.41 7.79
N ILE A 58 16.68 6.06 6.99
CA ILE A 58 16.58 7.52 6.94
C ILE A 58 16.19 8.13 8.29
N PHE A 59 15.42 7.39 9.07
CA PHE A 59 14.94 7.83 10.39
C PHE A 59 15.79 7.34 11.56
N PHE A 60 16.87 6.61 11.33
CA PHE A 60 17.84 6.37 12.39
C PHE A 60 18.52 7.68 12.78
N SER A 61 18.38 8.07 14.04
CA SER A 61 19.11 9.21 14.59
C SER A 61 20.49 8.78 15.10
N ASP A 62 21.45 9.71 15.13
CA ASP A 62 22.76 9.46 15.74
C ASP A 62 22.66 8.99 17.18
N ASP A 63 21.69 9.51 17.91
CA ASP A 63 21.40 9.13 19.30
C ASP A 63 20.95 7.67 19.42
N SER A 64 20.09 7.22 18.50
CA SER A 64 19.64 5.81 18.43
C SER A 64 20.81 4.89 18.09
N MET A 65 21.69 5.29 17.18
CA MET A 65 22.86 4.52 16.78
C MET A 65 23.90 4.48 17.91
N HIS A 66 24.10 5.59 18.62
CA HIS A 66 25.00 5.63 19.78
C HIS A 66 24.52 4.72 20.92
N LYS A 67 23.23 4.73 21.22
CA LYS A 67 22.61 3.84 22.22
C LYS A 67 22.74 2.37 21.81
N LEU A 68 22.51 2.06 20.55
CA LEU A 68 22.68 0.71 20.00
C LEU A 68 24.13 0.22 20.16
N TYR A 69 25.10 1.11 19.92
CA TYR A 69 26.53 0.82 20.13
C TYR A 69 26.84 0.57 21.61
N LEU A 70 26.37 1.42 22.52
CA LEU A 70 26.55 1.26 23.95
C LEU A 70 25.96 -0.02 24.52
N ASN A 71 24.80 -0.43 23.96
CA ASN A 71 24.09 -1.65 24.38
C ASN A 71 24.57 -2.91 23.64
N TYR A 72 25.72 -2.89 23.01
CA TYR A 72 26.32 -4.03 22.28
C TYR A 72 25.37 -4.62 21.21
N GLY A 73 24.50 -3.80 20.63
CA GLY A 73 23.54 -4.22 19.62
C GLY A 73 22.21 -4.78 20.19
N GLU A 74 21.99 -4.67 21.49
CA GLU A 74 20.67 -4.98 22.06
C GLU A 74 19.63 -3.95 21.60
N TYR A 75 18.53 -4.46 21.05
CA TYR A 75 17.47 -3.65 20.50
C TYR A 75 16.45 -3.28 21.58
N ASP A 76 16.38 -1.99 21.93
CA ASP A 76 15.33 -1.47 22.80
C ASP A 76 14.16 -0.93 21.97
N PHE A 77 13.11 -1.72 21.86
CA PHE A 77 11.90 -1.38 21.10
C PHE A 77 11.27 -0.06 21.57
N VAL A 78 11.25 0.22 22.87
CA VAL A 78 10.60 1.42 23.40
C VAL A 78 11.30 2.70 22.93
N GLN A 79 12.61 2.68 22.85
CA GLN A 79 13.40 3.82 22.35
C GLN A 79 13.26 4.02 20.85
N GLN A 80 12.90 2.98 20.11
CA GLN A 80 12.71 3.03 18.66
C GLN A 80 11.29 3.45 18.22
N ILE A 81 10.31 3.52 19.16
CA ILE A 81 8.93 3.86 18.84
C ILE A 81 8.79 5.16 18.02
N PRO A 82 9.44 6.30 18.36
CA PRO A 82 9.31 7.52 17.57
C PRO A 82 9.78 7.35 16.13
N GLN A 83 10.90 6.67 15.93
CA GLN A 83 11.45 6.37 14.62
C GLN A 83 10.50 5.49 13.80
N ILE A 84 9.95 4.43 14.39
CA ILE A 84 8.99 3.53 13.74
C ILE A 84 7.75 4.31 13.30
N ILE A 85 7.23 5.21 14.14
CA ILE A 85 6.06 6.03 13.81
C ILE A 85 6.35 6.95 12.62
N TYR A 86 7.48 7.67 12.62
CA TYR A 86 7.83 8.57 11.51
C TYR A 86 8.11 7.83 10.21
N SER A 87 8.88 6.75 10.27
CA SER A 87 9.20 5.94 9.09
C SER A 87 7.94 5.32 8.48
N THR A 88 7.07 4.75 9.31
CA THR A 88 5.80 4.16 8.86
C THR A 88 4.87 5.21 8.26
N ALA A 89 4.70 6.37 8.90
CA ALA A 89 3.82 7.42 8.39
C ALA A 89 4.27 7.92 7.01
N ILE A 90 5.58 8.14 6.81
CA ILE A 90 6.11 8.61 5.53
C ILE A 90 6.07 7.51 4.47
N SER A 91 6.37 6.26 4.84
CA SER A 91 6.23 5.10 3.94
C SER A 91 4.79 4.97 3.44
N GLN A 92 3.79 5.11 4.31
CA GLN A 92 2.38 5.06 3.93
C GLN A 92 1.98 6.21 2.99
N LEU A 93 2.45 7.44 3.24
CA LEU A 93 2.19 8.56 2.34
C LEU A 93 2.77 8.30 0.93
N LEU A 94 4.00 7.79 0.87
CA LEU A 94 4.63 7.40 -0.39
C LEU A 94 3.86 6.26 -1.07
N GLU A 95 3.42 5.27 -0.30
CA GLU A 95 2.60 4.17 -0.82
C GLU A 95 1.31 4.66 -1.46
N VAL A 96 0.56 5.54 -0.80
CA VAL A 96 -0.68 6.13 -1.34
C VAL A 96 -0.38 6.86 -2.65
N PHE A 97 0.70 7.64 -2.71
CA PHE A 97 1.09 8.34 -3.94
C PHE A 97 1.48 7.37 -5.06
N ILE A 98 2.25 6.34 -4.76
CA ILE A 98 2.63 5.30 -5.71
C ILE A 98 1.41 4.49 -6.20
N CYS A 99 0.47 4.16 -5.31
CA CYS A 99 -0.81 3.55 -5.69
C CYS A 99 -1.58 4.43 -6.67
N PHE A 100 -1.67 5.72 -6.38
CA PHE A 100 -2.34 6.66 -7.27
C PHE A 100 -1.68 6.69 -8.66
N LEU A 101 -0.36 6.64 -8.75
CA LEU A 101 0.36 6.64 -10.03
C LEU A 101 0.30 5.29 -10.77
N SER A 102 0.32 4.18 -10.07
CA SER A 102 0.45 2.83 -10.66
C SER A 102 -0.88 2.21 -11.07
N LEU A 103 -1.96 2.44 -10.31
CA LEU A 103 -3.23 1.77 -10.54
C LEU A 103 -4.04 2.40 -11.67
N THR A 104 -4.56 1.57 -12.57
CA THR A 104 -5.27 1.99 -13.78
C THR A 104 -6.73 1.53 -13.84
N ASP A 105 -7.19 0.71 -12.89
CA ASP A 105 -8.52 0.12 -12.86
C ASP A 105 -9.66 1.11 -13.10
N LYS A 106 -9.62 2.26 -12.41
CA LYS A 106 -10.67 3.28 -12.49
C LYS A 106 -10.92 3.74 -13.92
N TYR A 107 -9.87 3.89 -14.70
CA TYR A 107 -9.96 4.32 -16.10
C TYR A 107 -10.60 3.27 -17.00
N PHE A 108 -10.32 2.00 -16.75
CA PHE A 108 -10.95 0.91 -17.51
C PHE A 108 -12.44 0.74 -17.15
N TYR A 109 -12.80 0.92 -15.88
CA TYR A 109 -14.21 0.95 -15.48
C TYR A 109 -14.95 2.13 -16.12
N GLU A 110 -14.33 3.30 -16.21
CA GLU A 110 -14.88 4.47 -16.89
C GLU A 110 -15.13 4.16 -18.38
N ILE A 111 -14.14 3.59 -19.10
CA ILE A 111 -14.29 3.17 -20.50
C ILE A 111 -15.44 2.18 -20.66
N LYS A 112 -15.56 1.21 -19.75
CA LYS A 112 -16.62 0.19 -19.78
C LYS A 112 -18.01 0.76 -19.53
N SER A 113 -18.11 1.83 -18.75
CA SER A 113 -19.40 2.50 -18.45
C SER A 113 -19.89 3.40 -19.59
N LEU A 114 -19.02 3.76 -20.56
CA LEU A 114 -19.42 4.57 -21.71
C LEU A 114 -20.38 3.80 -22.62
N LYS A 115 -21.61 4.28 -22.71
CA LYS A 115 -22.59 3.82 -23.72
C LYS A 115 -22.11 4.23 -25.13
N ASN A 116 -22.72 3.65 -26.17
CA ASN A 116 -22.42 3.95 -27.57
C ASN A 116 -22.75 5.42 -27.88
N ASP A 117 -21.79 6.29 -27.66
CA ASP A 117 -21.88 7.72 -27.95
C ASP A 117 -20.92 8.06 -29.11
N THR A 118 -21.29 9.00 -29.96
CA THR A 118 -20.48 9.47 -31.09
C THR A 118 -19.11 10.01 -30.67
N HIS A 119 -18.99 10.48 -29.42
CA HIS A 119 -17.76 10.97 -28.82
C HIS A 119 -16.90 9.91 -28.10
N ARG A 120 -17.35 8.66 -28.05
CA ARG A 120 -16.69 7.57 -27.31
C ARG A 120 -15.21 7.41 -27.66
N ASN A 121 -14.87 7.43 -28.94
CA ASN A 121 -13.50 7.22 -29.40
C ASN A 121 -12.55 8.33 -28.92
N ASN A 122 -13.01 9.58 -28.89
CA ASN A 122 -12.20 10.71 -28.40
C ASN A 122 -11.97 10.61 -26.89
N ILE A 123 -12.98 10.17 -26.12
CA ILE A 123 -12.85 9.97 -24.66
C ILE A 123 -11.89 8.83 -24.39
N ILE A 124 -12.01 7.70 -25.07
CA ILE A 124 -11.09 6.57 -24.95
C ILE A 124 -9.65 6.99 -25.25
N PHE A 125 -9.40 7.74 -26.34
CA PHE A 125 -8.06 8.20 -26.70
C PHE A 125 -7.48 9.13 -25.62
N ARG A 126 -8.30 10.02 -25.03
CA ARG A 126 -7.87 10.88 -23.92
C ARG A 126 -7.48 10.06 -22.68
N ILE A 127 -8.29 9.05 -22.34
CA ILE A 127 -8.03 8.17 -21.19
C ILE A 127 -6.71 7.40 -21.40
N PHE A 128 -6.49 6.80 -22.57
CA PHE A 128 -5.24 6.12 -22.85
C PHE A 128 -4.02 7.02 -22.79
N ARG A 129 -4.13 8.26 -23.27
CA ARG A 129 -3.04 9.26 -23.12
C ARG A 129 -2.78 9.57 -21.66
N CYS A 130 -3.82 9.73 -20.84
CA CYS A 130 -3.69 9.97 -19.41
C CYS A 130 -2.99 8.80 -18.70
N ILE A 131 -3.40 7.56 -18.98
CA ILE A 131 -2.75 6.35 -18.45
C ILE A 131 -1.27 6.31 -18.84
N LYS A 132 -0.94 6.56 -20.10
CA LYS A 132 0.44 6.56 -20.58
C LYS A 132 1.30 7.58 -19.82
N ILE A 133 0.83 8.82 -19.71
CA ILE A 133 1.55 9.89 -18.98
C ILE A 133 1.74 9.49 -17.51
N LYS A 134 0.68 9.00 -16.88
CA LYS A 134 0.69 8.57 -15.48
C LYS A 134 1.72 7.46 -15.23
N LEU A 135 1.80 6.46 -16.09
CA LEU A 135 2.78 5.38 -15.99
C LEU A 135 4.21 5.88 -16.24
N ILE A 136 4.41 6.81 -17.18
CA ILE A 136 5.73 7.42 -17.38
C ILE A 136 6.17 8.15 -16.10
N ILE A 137 5.28 8.96 -15.50
CA ILE A 137 5.57 9.66 -14.25
C ILE A 137 5.88 8.65 -13.14
N PHE A 138 5.12 7.56 -13.04
CA PHE A 138 5.38 6.48 -12.08
C PHE A 138 6.80 5.93 -12.22
N PHE A 139 7.22 5.51 -13.42
CA PHE A 139 8.55 4.92 -13.61
C PHE A 139 9.68 5.93 -13.41
N VAL A 140 9.52 7.17 -13.87
CA VAL A 140 10.54 8.23 -13.66
C VAL A 140 10.69 8.53 -12.16
N PHE A 141 9.58 8.71 -11.47
CA PHE A 141 9.57 9.00 -10.04
C PHE A 141 10.17 7.86 -9.21
N THR A 142 9.75 6.63 -9.47
CA THR A 142 10.30 5.46 -8.77
C THR A 142 11.78 5.26 -9.05
N PHE A 143 12.26 5.52 -10.26
CA PHE A 143 13.67 5.44 -10.62
C PHE A 143 14.51 6.49 -9.85
N ILE A 144 14.04 7.74 -9.76
CA ILE A 144 14.74 8.80 -9.02
C ILE A 144 14.81 8.44 -7.53
N LEU A 145 13.69 8.00 -6.94
CA LEU A 145 13.68 7.58 -5.53
C LEU A 145 14.55 6.36 -5.28
N PHE A 146 14.56 5.40 -6.20
CA PHE A 146 15.41 4.22 -6.08
C PHE A 146 16.90 4.58 -6.07
N ALA A 147 17.34 5.49 -6.94
CA ALA A 147 18.71 5.99 -6.94
C ALA A 147 19.06 6.73 -5.64
N PHE A 148 18.13 7.54 -5.11
CA PHE A 148 18.28 8.21 -3.83
C PHE A 148 18.41 7.21 -2.67
N TYR A 149 17.53 6.20 -2.61
CA TYR A 149 17.57 5.16 -1.58
C TYR A 149 18.86 4.36 -1.62
N TRP A 150 19.30 3.98 -2.82
CA TRP A 150 20.57 3.27 -2.99
C TRP A 150 21.73 4.08 -2.43
N TYR A 151 21.81 5.36 -2.80
CA TYR A 151 22.86 6.25 -2.30
C TYR A 151 22.81 6.36 -0.77
N PHE A 152 21.64 6.60 -0.21
CA PHE A 152 21.48 6.81 1.23
C PHE A 152 21.81 5.55 2.05
N VAL A 153 21.29 4.41 1.65
CA VAL A 153 21.57 3.13 2.32
C VAL A 153 23.04 2.77 2.21
N SER A 154 23.69 3.02 1.07
CA SER A 154 25.11 2.78 0.89
C SER A 154 25.96 3.68 1.79
N ALA A 155 25.62 4.97 1.89
CA ALA A 155 26.30 5.91 2.78
C ALA A 155 26.14 5.50 4.26
N PHE A 156 24.92 5.13 4.68
CA PHE A 156 24.65 4.62 6.02
C PHE A 156 25.49 3.38 6.34
N CYS A 157 25.52 2.39 5.45
CA CYS A 157 26.31 1.17 5.64
C CYS A 157 27.82 1.44 5.68
N ALA A 158 28.30 2.46 4.98
CA ALA A 158 29.71 2.85 5.02
C ALA A 158 30.11 3.52 6.35
N VAL A 159 29.20 4.34 6.91
CA VAL A 159 29.45 5.04 8.20
C VAL A 159 29.30 4.06 9.37
N TYR A 160 28.27 3.23 9.37
CA TYR A 160 27.91 2.36 10.49
C TYR A 160 28.20 0.88 10.18
N GLN A 161 29.46 0.55 9.90
CA GLN A 161 29.89 -0.78 9.46
C GLN A 161 29.47 -1.92 10.41
N ASN A 162 29.55 -1.69 11.73
CA ASN A 162 29.29 -2.73 12.75
C ASN A 162 27.75 -2.95 12.99
N THR A 163 26.89 -2.10 12.45
CA THR A 163 25.45 -2.15 12.69
C THR A 163 24.65 -2.69 11.50
N GLN A 164 25.32 -3.07 10.41
CA GLN A 164 24.66 -3.55 9.19
C GLN A 164 23.79 -4.77 9.43
N THR A 165 24.24 -5.72 10.25
CA THR A 165 23.48 -6.93 10.58
C THR A 165 22.22 -6.60 11.35
N THR A 166 22.29 -5.67 12.30
CA THR A 166 21.13 -5.20 13.08
C THR A 166 20.14 -4.50 12.17
N TYR A 167 20.63 -3.60 11.31
CA TYR A 167 19.78 -2.93 10.31
C TYR A 167 19.01 -3.92 9.42
N ILE A 168 19.68 -4.94 8.91
CA ILE A 168 19.03 -5.96 8.06
C ILE A 168 17.97 -6.71 8.85
N LYS A 169 18.27 -7.14 10.08
CA LYS A 169 17.29 -7.82 10.95
C LYS A 169 16.07 -6.95 11.21
N ASP A 170 16.27 -5.69 11.54
CA ASP A 170 15.18 -4.74 11.81
C ASP A 170 14.35 -4.48 10.57
N SER A 171 14.99 -4.26 9.42
CA SER A 171 14.28 -4.02 8.16
C SER A 171 13.46 -5.23 7.74
N VAL A 172 13.99 -6.45 7.87
CA VAL A 172 13.25 -7.68 7.56
C VAL A 172 12.10 -7.89 8.57
N SER A 173 12.34 -7.65 9.86
CA SER A 173 11.30 -7.76 10.89
C SER A 173 10.18 -6.74 10.68
N SER A 174 10.52 -5.47 10.39
CA SER A 174 9.56 -4.41 10.07
C SER A 174 8.72 -4.79 8.86
N TYR A 175 9.37 -5.21 7.78
CA TYR A 175 8.68 -5.63 6.56
C TYR A 175 7.73 -6.82 6.79
N LEU A 176 8.17 -7.87 7.51
CA LEU A 176 7.33 -9.02 7.84
C LEU A 176 6.13 -8.59 8.70
N THR A 177 6.36 -7.73 9.68
CA THR A 177 5.28 -7.17 10.50
C THR A 177 4.31 -6.38 9.64
N GLY A 178 4.80 -5.54 8.72
CA GLY A 178 4.01 -4.80 7.75
C GLY A 178 3.17 -5.68 6.82
N LEU A 179 3.63 -6.90 6.52
CA LEU A 179 2.86 -7.88 5.76
C LEU A 179 1.79 -8.58 6.60
N LEU A 180 2.06 -8.84 7.88
CA LEU A 180 1.19 -9.66 8.72
C LEU A 180 0.07 -8.85 9.38
N TYR A 181 0.34 -7.65 9.88
CA TYR A 181 -0.67 -6.87 10.58
C TYR A 181 -1.92 -6.53 9.74
N PRO A 182 -1.82 -6.27 8.41
CA PRO A 182 -3.01 -6.00 7.61
C PRO A 182 -3.98 -7.18 7.56
N LEU A 183 -3.49 -8.43 7.70
CA LEU A 183 -4.34 -9.60 7.77
C LEU A 183 -5.35 -9.50 8.93
N ALA A 184 -4.90 -9.02 10.08
CA ALA A 184 -5.77 -8.77 11.22
C ALA A 184 -6.65 -7.53 11.01
N LEU A 185 -6.10 -6.44 10.46
CA LEU A 185 -6.85 -5.21 10.24
C LEU A 185 -8.03 -5.37 9.27
N TYR A 186 -7.91 -6.18 8.23
CA TYR A 186 -8.98 -6.38 7.25
C TYR A 186 -10.20 -7.13 7.81
N ILE A 187 -10.12 -7.68 9.02
CA ILE A 187 -11.28 -8.18 9.75
C ILE A 187 -12.26 -7.04 10.07
N ILE A 188 -11.74 -5.84 10.36
CA ILE A 188 -12.56 -4.67 10.72
C ILE A 188 -13.51 -4.26 9.57
N PRO A 189 -13.05 -3.93 8.36
CA PRO A 189 -13.94 -3.57 7.27
C PRO A 189 -14.89 -4.72 6.86
N ALA A 190 -14.43 -5.98 6.95
CA ALA A 190 -15.30 -7.13 6.69
C ALA A 190 -16.43 -7.22 7.72
N SER A 191 -16.14 -7.01 9.00
CA SER A 191 -17.13 -6.99 10.09
C SER A 191 -18.12 -5.84 9.95
N LEU A 192 -17.62 -4.63 9.64
CA LEU A 192 -18.47 -3.46 9.41
C LEU A 192 -19.42 -3.67 8.23
N ARG A 193 -18.93 -4.31 7.16
CA ARG A 193 -19.77 -4.63 6.01
C ARG A 193 -20.85 -5.64 6.35
N MET A 194 -20.52 -6.68 7.13
CA MET A 194 -21.53 -7.64 7.63
C MET A 194 -22.56 -6.99 8.53
N LEU A 195 -22.14 -6.11 9.45
CA LEU A 195 -23.08 -5.35 10.30
C LEU A 195 -24.03 -4.49 9.48
N SER A 196 -23.59 -3.95 8.35
CA SER A 196 -24.44 -3.15 7.47
C SER A 196 -25.56 -3.94 6.80
N PHE A 197 -25.46 -5.27 6.72
CA PHE A 197 -26.50 -6.14 6.11
C PHE A 197 -27.64 -6.49 7.06
N LEU A 198 -27.49 -6.25 8.36
CA LEU A 198 -28.52 -6.60 9.36
C LEU A 198 -29.85 -5.85 9.11
N ASP A 199 -29.78 -4.60 8.63
CA ASP A 199 -30.98 -3.84 8.25
C ASP A 199 -30.62 -2.78 7.19
N SER A 200 -30.66 -3.16 5.92
CA SER A 200 -30.29 -2.30 4.78
C SER A 200 -31.13 -1.03 4.63
N LYS A 201 -32.31 -0.97 5.28
CA LYS A 201 -33.23 0.19 5.20
C LYS A 201 -32.79 1.33 6.13
N LYS A 202 -32.03 1.06 7.18
CA LYS A 202 -31.58 2.10 8.14
C LYS A 202 -30.46 2.97 7.55
N LYS A 203 -30.67 4.29 7.54
CA LYS A 203 -29.68 5.28 7.04
C LYS A 203 -28.30 5.15 7.71
N ARG A 204 -28.26 4.81 9.01
CA ARG A 204 -27.00 4.62 9.76
C ARG A 204 -26.17 3.45 9.21
N LEU A 205 -26.82 2.36 8.85
CA LEU A 205 -26.11 1.17 8.31
C LEU A 205 -25.58 1.40 6.89
N LYS A 206 -26.20 2.27 6.10
CA LYS A 206 -25.65 2.72 4.82
C LYS A 206 -24.35 3.52 4.99
N ILE A 207 -24.23 4.28 6.08
CA ILE A 207 -22.99 4.99 6.41
C ILE A 207 -21.89 3.99 6.80
N ILE A 208 -22.22 2.98 7.62
CA ILE A 208 -21.27 1.91 7.99
C ILE A 208 -20.77 1.15 6.76
N TYR A 209 -21.65 0.85 5.81
CA TYR A 209 -21.24 0.23 4.53
C TYR A 209 -20.23 1.09 3.77
N LYS A 210 -20.48 2.41 3.66
CA LYS A 210 -19.53 3.33 3.03
C LYS A 210 -18.22 3.43 3.78
N LEU A 211 -18.25 3.44 5.11
CA LEU A 211 -17.04 3.42 5.95
C LEU A 211 -16.22 2.16 5.71
N SER A 212 -16.85 1.00 5.55
CA SER A 212 -16.14 -0.25 5.25
C SER A 212 -15.39 -0.24 3.91
N ASP A 213 -15.75 0.65 2.98
CA ASP A 213 -15.03 0.84 1.71
C ASP A 213 -13.86 1.83 1.83
N ILE A 214 -13.87 2.71 2.83
CA ILE A 214 -12.84 3.75 3.03
C ILE A 214 -11.70 3.24 3.90
N ILE A 215 -12.01 2.46 4.95
CA ILE A 215 -11.01 1.98 5.93
C ILE A 215 -9.83 1.22 5.30
N PRO A 216 -10.00 0.39 4.25
CA PRO A 216 -8.86 -0.30 3.64
C PRO A 216 -7.83 0.62 2.95
N PHE A 217 -8.13 1.92 2.80
CA PHE A 217 -7.21 2.89 2.21
C PHE A 217 -6.27 3.55 3.24
N PHE A 218 -6.44 3.25 4.53
CA PHE A 218 -5.60 3.70 5.64
C PHE A 218 -4.90 2.51 6.29
#